data_08de7706be612fe0ab58cb1a488293d6
#
_entry.id   08de7706be612fe0ab58cb1a488293d6
#
_cell.length_a   1.000
_cell.length_b   1.000
_cell.length_c   1.000
_cell.angle_alpha   90.00
_cell.angle_beta   90.00
_cell.angle_gamma   90.00
#
_symmetry.space_group_name_H-M   'P 1'
#
loop_
_entity.id
_entity.type
_entity.pdbx_description
1 polymer ?
#
loop_
_entity_poly.entity_id
_entity_poly.type
_entity_poly.pdbx_seq_one_letter_code
_entity_poly.pdbx_strand_id
1 'polypeptide(L)'
;MIADSTTLRRLFRVPVVLLVGALILTAGAPAEPDSPTWHVYFSPNHGATQALVSALDAARTIILVQAYSFTSAPIAKALAEAHTRGVDVQVILDRRETGTKYSSADFVAHAGIPTLIDGAHAIAHNKVMIIDGETVITGSFNFTTAAERQNAENLLVVRDRALAARYVENWRTHAAHSSRYAGR
;
A
#
# COMPACT_ATOMS: atom_id res chain seq x y z
N MET A 1 -42.94 93.28 27.22
CA MET A 1 -41.53 92.94 27.41
C MET A 1 -41.45 91.42 27.47
N ILE A 2 -41.24 90.82 26.36
CA ILE A 2 -41.29 89.33 26.21
C ILE A 2 -39.95 88.91 25.58
N ALA A 3 -39.17 88.14 26.30
CA ALA A 3 -37.92 87.58 25.79
C ALA A 3 -38.19 86.20 25.25
N ASP A 4 -37.93 86.03 23.98
CA ASP A 4 -38.00 84.72 23.32
C ASP A 4 -36.67 84.00 23.36
N SER A 5 -36.66 82.80 23.85
CA SER A 5 -35.45 81.96 23.95
C SER A 5 -35.63 80.68 23.10
N THR A 6 -35.18 80.75 21.89
CA THR A 6 -35.18 79.60 20.94
C THR A 6 -33.93 78.77 21.16
N THR A 7 -34.10 77.66 21.79
CA THR A 7 -32.99 76.68 22.04
C THR A 7 -32.84 75.74 20.83
N LEU A 8 -31.72 75.92 20.11
CA LEU A 8 -31.35 75.10 18.96
C LEU A 8 -30.79 73.78 19.39
N ARG A 9 -31.53 72.65 19.26
CA ARG A 9 -31.04 71.30 19.46
C ARG A 9 -30.19 70.85 18.26
N ARG A 10 -28.91 70.79 18.43
CA ARG A 10 -28.00 70.16 17.47
C ARG A 10 -28.07 68.58 17.63
N LEU A 11 -28.64 67.93 16.60
CA LEU A 11 -28.64 66.51 16.44
C LEU A 11 -27.24 66.07 15.94
N PHE A 12 -26.50 65.43 16.80
CA PHE A 12 -25.24 64.73 16.41
C PHE A 12 -25.63 63.45 15.66
N ARG A 13 -25.39 63.42 14.35
CA ARG A 13 -25.46 62.22 13.55
C ARG A 13 -24.14 61.46 13.70
N VAL A 14 -24.16 60.32 14.38
CA VAL A 14 -23.03 59.38 14.46
C VAL A 14 -23.03 58.57 13.16
N PRO A 15 -21.96 58.56 12.38
CA PRO A 15 -21.92 57.68 11.20
C PRO A 15 -21.73 56.23 11.68
N VAL A 16 -22.66 55.34 11.30
CA VAL A 16 -22.50 53.88 11.46
C VAL A 16 -21.51 53.42 10.38
N VAL A 17 -20.29 53.13 10.79
CA VAL A 17 -19.31 52.48 9.92
C VAL A 17 -19.61 51.00 9.92
N LEU A 18 -20.19 50.49 8.82
CA LEU A 18 -20.37 49.07 8.55
C LEU A 18 -18.99 48.50 8.16
N LEU A 19 -18.32 47.81 9.09
CA LEU A 19 -17.17 46.99 8.83
C LEU A 19 -17.63 45.69 8.12
N VAL A 20 -17.53 45.66 6.80
CA VAL A 20 -17.68 44.42 6.01
C VAL A 20 -16.39 43.62 6.19
N GLY A 21 -16.40 42.68 7.12
CA GLY A 21 -15.30 41.70 7.28
C GLY A 21 -15.31 40.77 6.09
N ALA A 22 -14.33 40.90 5.19
CA ALA A 22 -14.06 39.92 4.15
C ALA A 22 -13.51 38.65 4.79
N LEU A 23 -14.33 37.60 4.86
CA LEU A 23 -13.88 36.24 5.26
C LEU A 23 -13.04 35.69 4.11
N ILE A 24 -11.70 35.80 4.22
CA ILE A 24 -10.78 35.17 3.29
C ILE A 24 -10.77 33.68 3.63
N LEU A 25 -11.53 32.85 2.88
CA LEU A 25 -11.33 31.42 2.87
C LEU A 25 -9.93 31.15 2.27
N THR A 26 -8.96 30.88 3.10
CA THR A 26 -7.70 30.29 2.63
C THR A 26 -7.99 28.86 2.22
N ALA A 27 -8.23 28.65 0.92
CA ALA A 27 -8.16 27.33 0.34
C ALA A 27 -6.75 26.79 0.64
N GLY A 28 -6.66 25.75 1.48
CA GLY A 28 -5.39 25.08 1.74
C GLY A 28 -4.77 24.67 0.40
N ALA A 29 -3.50 24.97 0.19
CA ALA A 29 -2.78 24.48 -0.97
C ALA A 29 -2.96 22.95 -1.05
N PRO A 30 -3.18 22.37 -2.25
CA PRO A 30 -3.20 20.92 -2.39
C PRO A 30 -1.88 20.37 -1.82
N ALA A 31 -1.98 19.35 -0.96
CA ALA A 31 -0.80 18.69 -0.44
C ALA A 31 0.06 18.24 -1.63
N GLU A 32 1.32 18.67 -1.66
CA GLU A 32 2.28 18.18 -2.64
C GLU A 32 2.27 16.64 -2.58
N PRO A 33 2.23 15.94 -3.71
CA PRO A 33 2.31 14.49 -3.70
C PRO A 33 3.59 14.10 -2.95
N ASP A 34 3.47 13.21 -1.95
CA ASP A 34 4.62 12.68 -1.20
C ASP A 34 5.69 12.24 -2.20
N SER A 35 6.87 12.83 -2.11
CA SER A 35 7.99 12.42 -2.97
C SER A 35 8.25 10.93 -2.82
N PRO A 36 8.50 10.18 -3.91
CA PRO A 36 8.79 8.76 -3.81
C PRO A 36 9.95 8.49 -2.86
N THR A 37 9.77 7.52 -1.98
CA THR A 37 10.85 7.04 -1.12
C THR A 37 11.18 5.59 -1.47
N TRP A 38 12.45 5.20 -1.32
CA TRP A 38 12.86 3.84 -1.60
C TRP A 38 13.96 3.38 -0.64
N HIS A 39 13.97 2.07 -0.42
CA HIS A 39 15.02 1.35 0.29
C HIS A 39 15.42 0.12 -0.50
N VAL A 40 16.70 -0.21 -0.50
CA VAL A 40 17.22 -1.41 -1.16
C VAL A 40 17.92 -2.29 -0.12
N TYR A 41 17.69 -3.60 -0.23
CA TYR A 41 18.31 -4.62 0.59
C TYR A 41 18.99 -5.63 -0.32
N PHE A 42 20.14 -6.09 0.05
CA PHE A 42 20.86 -7.13 -0.66
C PHE A 42 20.96 -8.38 0.22
N SER A 43 20.97 -9.55 -0.36
CA SER A 43 21.24 -10.80 0.36
C SER A 43 22.60 -11.37 -0.11
N PRO A 44 23.20 -12.31 0.68
CA PRO A 44 22.62 -12.97 1.84
C PRO A 44 22.78 -12.19 3.16
N ASN A 45 21.84 -12.45 4.09
CA ASN A 45 21.89 -12.06 5.50
C ASN A 45 21.89 -10.53 5.79
N HIS A 46 21.40 -9.70 4.89
CA HIS A 46 21.29 -8.24 5.07
C HIS A 46 19.86 -7.77 5.30
N GLY A 47 18.96 -8.65 5.80
CA GLY A 47 17.67 -8.28 6.36
C GLY A 47 16.55 -8.08 5.34
N ALA A 48 16.67 -8.61 4.12
CA ALA A 48 15.62 -8.50 3.09
C ALA A 48 14.29 -9.12 3.56
N THR A 49 14.31 -10.32 4.14
CA THR A 49 13.14 -10.96 4.74
C THR A 49 12.54 -10.11 5.86
N GLN A 50 13.36 -9.56 6.75
CA GLN A 50 12.89 -8.73 7.87
C GLN A 50 12.22 -7.45 7.38
N ALA A 51 12.79 -6.77 6.38
CA ALA A 51 12.22 -5.57 5.78
C ALA A 51 10.85 -5.87 5.15
N LEU A 52 10.72 -7.01 4.45
CA LEU A 52 9.48 -7.46 3.87
C LEU A 52 8.43 -7.77 4.95
N VAL A 53 8.78 -8.54 5.98
CA VAL A 53 7.88 -8.84 7.11
C VAL A 53 7.42 -7.56 7.78
N SER A 54 8.33 -6.62 8.06
CA SER A 54 7.98 -5.33 8.67
C SER A 54 6.98 -4.53 7.83
N ALA A 55 7.10 -4.57 6.50
CA ALA A 55 6.15 -3.92 5.60
C ALA A 55 4.77 -4.59 5.62
N LEU A 56 4.72 -5.94 5.70
CA LEU A 56 3.47 -6.71 5.84
C LEU A 56 2.79 -6.46 7.18
N ASP A 57 3.56 -6.35 8.26
CA ASP A 57 3.04 -6.06 9.60
C ASP A 57 2.42 -4.65 9.68
N ALA A 58 2.96 -3.70 8.91
CA ALA A 58 2.46 -2.33 8.83
C ALA A 58 1.24 -2.16 7.90
N ALA A 59 0.90 -3.17 7.09
CA ALA A 59 -0.21 -3.13 6.14
C ALA A 59 -1.57 -2.93 6.85
N ARG A 60 -2.46 -2.12 6.24
CA ARG A 60 -3.73 -1.69 6.83
C ARG A 60 -4.95 -2.12 6.05
N THR A 61 -4.88 -2.15 4.72
CA THR A 61 -6.05 -2.32 3.86
C THR A 61 -5.94 -3.48 2.90
N ILE A 62 -4.84 -3.57 2.13
CA ILE A 62 -4.69 -4.56 1.08
C ILE A 62 -3.24 -4.98 0.87
N ILE A 63 -3.02 -6.27 0.61
CA ILE A 63 -1.76 -6.84 0.16
C ILE A 63 -2.02 -7.70 -1.08
N LEU A 64 -1.40 -7.34 -2.20
CA LEU A 64 -1.43 -8.13 -3.44
C LEU A 64 -0.05 -8.74 -3.69
N VAL A 65 0.00 -10.04 -3.85
CA VAL A 65 1.25 -10.80 -4.01
C VAL A 65 1.30 -11.47 -5.37
N GLN A 66 2.45 -11.41 -6.05
CA GLN A 66 2.82 -12.31 -7.15
C GLN A 66 4.15 -12.98 -6.83
N ALA A 67 4.18 -14.30 -6.77
CA ALA A 67 5.38 -15.04 -6.38
C ALA A 67 5.66 -16.21 -7.33
N TYR A 68 6.90 -16.26 -7.83
CA TYR A 68 7.41 -17.40 -8.58
C TYR A 68 7.77 -18.57 -7.65
N SER A 69 8.56 -18.28 -6.60
CA SER A 69 8.90 -19.28 -5.57
C SER A 69 8.59 -18.72 -4.19
N PHE A 70 7.81 -19.48 -3.43
CA PHE A 70 7.29 -19.08 -2.14
C PHE A 70 7.38 -20.21 -1.12
N THR A 71 8.48 -20.22 -0.37
CA THR A 71 8.78 -21.25 0.67
C THR A 71 9.21 -20.64 2.01
N SER A 72 9.21 -19.29 2.13
CA SER A 72 9.60 -18.59 3.34
C SER A 72 8.49 -18.62 4.39
N ALA A 73 8.65 -19.44 5.43
CA ALA A 73 7.70 -19.51 6.53
C ALA A 73 7.47 -18.15 7.24
N PRO A 74 8.49 -17.31 7.52
CA PRO A 74 8.25 -15.99 8.10
C PRO A 74 7.35 -15.10 7.24
N ILE A 75 7.53 -15.10 5.91
CA ILE A 75 6.70 -14.29 5.00
C ILE A 75 5.28 -14.83 4.93
N ALA A 76 5.12 -16.17 4.82
CA ALA A 76 3.81 -16.81 4.81
C ALA A 76 3.02 -16.53 6.10
N LYS A 77 3.69 -16.59 7.24
CA LYS A 77 3.11 -16.27 8.56
C LYS A 77 2.67 -14.79 8.61
N ALA A 78 3.50 -13.85 8.19
CA ALA A 78 3.16 -12.42 8.18
C ALA A 78 1.94 -12.12 7.29
N LEU A 79 1.79 -12.79 6.14
CA LEU A 79 0.60 -12.70 5.29
C LEU A 79 -0.65 -13.22 6.00
N ALA A 80 -0.56 -14.38 6.68
CA ALA A 80 -1.68 -14.94 7.44
C ALA A 80 -2.07 -14.05 8.63
N GLU A 81 -1.10 -13.46 9.32
CA GLU A 81 -1.34 -12.50 10.40
C GLU A 81 -1.99 -11.21 9.90
N ALA A 82 -1.55 -10.69 8.73
CA ALA A 82 -2.19 -9.55 8.09
C ALA A 82 -3.66 -9.86 7.73
N HIS A 83 -3.92 -11.03 7.16
CA HIS A 83 -5.28 -11.49 6.86
C HIS A 83 -6.14 -11.60 8.13
N THR A 84 -5.59 -12.13 9.21
CA THR A 84 -6.27 -12.23 10.52
C THR A 84 -6.58 -10.85 11.10
N ARG A 85 -5.76 -9.83 10.84
CA ARG A 85 -6.03 -8.42 11.21
C ARG A 85 -7.12 -7.75 10.36
N GLY A 86 -7.64 -8.44 9.33
CA GLY A 86 -8.66 -7.92 8.43
C GLY A 86 -8.13 -7.21 7.18
N VAL A 87 -6.83 -7.34 6.89
CA VAL A 87 -6.25 -6.85 5.63
C VAL A 87 -6.71 -7.76 4.49
N ASP A 88 -7.13 -7.18 3.37
CA ASP A 88 -7.46 -7.93 2.15
C ASP A 88 -6.17 -8.45 1.50
N VAL A 89 -5.82 -9.71 1.81
CA VAL A 89 -4.62 -10.36 1.27
C VAL A 89 -5.01 -11.27 0.10
N GLN A 90 -4.37 -11.10 -1.05
CA GLN A 90 -4.60 -11.91 -2.25
C GLN A 90 -3.26 -12.34 -2.85
N VAL A 91 -3.15 -13.60 -3.27
CA VAL A 91 -1.89 -14.21 -3.71
C VAL A 91 -2.06 -14.85 -5.08
N ILE A 92 -1.13 -14.53 -6.00
CA ILE A 92 -0.95 -15.23 -7.28
C ILE A 92 0.39 -15.95 -7.24
N LEU A 93 0.40 -17.25 -7.54
CA LEU A 93 1.58 -18.09 -7.57
C LEU A 93 1.80 -18.69 -8.95
N ASP A 94 3.06 -18.97 -9.28
CA ASP A 94 3.37 -19.79 -10.45
C ASP A 94 2.82 -21.21 -10.29
N ARG A 95 2.41 -21.83 -11.39
CA ARG A 95 1.87 -23.21 -11.39
C ARG A 95 2.75 -24.26 -10.74
N ARG A 96 4.08 -24.05 -10.69
CA ARG A 96 5.02 -24.97 -10.04
C ARG A 96 4.82 -25.06 -8.53
N GLU A 97 4.29 -24.01 -7.92
CA GLU A 97 4.08 -23.96 -6.47
C GLU A 97 3.07 -25.01 -5.99
N THR A 98 2.14 -25.45 -6.83
CA THR A 98 1.18 -26.51 -6.50
C THR A 98 1.82 -27.89 -6.34
N GLY A 99 2.98 -28.14 -6.93
CA GLY A 99 3.74 -29.41 -6.84
C GLY A 99 5.03 -29.31 -6.03
N THR A 100 5.43 -28.10 -5.64
CA THR A 100 6.70 -27.89 -4.94
C THR A 100 6.60 -28.36 -3.48
N LYS A 101 7.53 -29.22 -3.07
CA LYS A 101 7.67 -29.61 -1.67
C LYS A 101 8.02 -28.38 -0.83
N TYR A 102 7.34 -28.22 0.32
CA TYR A 102 7.49 -27.07 1.21
C TYR A 102 7.04 -25.72 0.62
N SER A 103 6.27 -25.70 -0.48
CA SER A 103 5.58 -24.50 -0.93
C SER A 103 4.68 -23.96 0.17
N SER A 104 4.61 -22.62 0.28
CA SER A 104 3.66 -21.96 1.19
C SER A 104 2.25 -21.86 0.59
N ALA A 105 2.01 -22.37 -0.63
CA ALA A 105 0.72 -22.30 -1.32
C ALA A 105 -0.42 -22.91 -0.48
N ASP A 106 -0.22 -24.15 0.00
CA ASP A 106 -1.23 -24.83 0.84
C ASP A 106 -1.46 -24.06 2.15
N PHE A 107 -0.40 -23.56 2.77
CA PHE A 107 -0.50 -22.81 4.03
C PHE A 107 -1.35 -21.53 3.90
N VAL A 108 -1.09 -20.69 2.88
CA VAL A 108 -1.85 -19.46 2.70
C VAL A 108 -3.29 -19.73 2.26
N ALA A 109 -3.52 -20.74 1.41
CA ALA A 109 -4.86 -21.15 1.02
C ALA A 109 -5.69 -21.65 2.22
N HIS A 110 -5.11 -22.52 3.07
CA HIS A 110 -5.77 -23.02 4.27
C HIS A 110 -5.94 -21.94 5.36
N ALA A 111 -5.13 -20.88 5.34
CA ALA A 111 -5.34 -19.70 6.19
C ALA A 111 -6.52 -18.82 5.72
N GLY A 112 -7.23 -19.22 4.66
CA GLY A 112 -8.37 -18.49 4.10
C GLY A 112 -8.00 -17.37 3.13
N ILE A 113 -6.72 -17.24 2.78
CA ILE A 113 -6.25 -16.22 1.83
C ILE A 113 -6.63 -16.63 0.40
N PRO A 114 -7.36 -15.78 -0.37
CA PRO A 114 -7.61 -16.00 -1.78
C PRO A 114 -6.32 -16.23 -2.54
N THR A 115 -6.13 -17.48 -3.00
CA THR A 115 -4.92 -17.92 -3.70
C THR A 115 -5.26 -18.31 -5.13
N LEU A 116 -4.51 -17.78 -6.07
CA LEU A 116 -4.64 -18.02 -7.50
C LEU A 116 -3.35 -18.65 -8.05
N ILE A 117 -3.51 -19.45 -9.11
CA ILE A 117 -2.40 -20.07 -9.83
C ILE A 117 -2.36 -19.53 -11.25
N ASP A 118 -1.28 -18.87 -11.61
CA ASP A 118 -1.01 -18.43 -12.96
C ASP A 118 -0.39 -19.56 -13.78
N GLY A 119 -1.20 -20.17 -14.62
CA GLY A 119 -0.80 -21.23 -15.56
C GLY A 119 -0.68 -20.75 -17.01
N ALA A 120 -0.98 -19.47 -17.30
CA ALA A 120 -1.00 -18.95 -18.66
C ALA A 120 0.40 -18.71 -19.25
N HIS A 121 1.38 -18.49 -18.37
CA HIS A 121 2.76 -18.23 -18.76
C HIS A 121 3.64 -19.49 -18.69
N ALA A 122 4.71 -19.53 -19.47
CA ALA A 122 5.74 -20.57 -19.32
C ALA A 122 6.30 -20.57 -17.88
N ILE A 123 6.53 -19.38 -17.36
CA ILE A 123 6.95 -19.10 -15.97
C ILE A 123 6.31 -17.76 -15.54
N ALA A 124 5.50 -17.76 -14.50
CA ALA A 124 5.06 -16.54 -13.82
C ALA A 124 6.16 -16.09 -12.83
N HIS A 125 7.22 -15.46 -13.38
CA HIS A 125 8.50 -15.25 -12.65
C HIS A 125 8.53 -13.98 -11.78
N ASN A 126 7.39 -13.44 -11.40
CA ASN A 126 7.28 -12.23 -10.60
C ASN A 126 7.66 -12.47 -9.13
N LYS A 127 8.26 -11.48 -8.50
CA LYS A 127 8.52 -11.36 -7.07
C LYS A 127 8.06 -9.98 -6.66
N VAL A 128 6.76 -9.84 -6.45
CA VAL A 128 6.11 -8.55 -6.23
C VAL A 128 5.14 -8.63 -5.07
N MET A 129 5.16 -7.62 -4.23
CA MET A 129 4.08 -7.31 -3.30
C MET A 129 3.66 -5.86 -3.45
N ILE A 130 2.36 -5.60 -3.45
CA ILE A 130 1.81 -4.26 -3.43
C ILE A 130 1.02 -4.11 -2.14
N ILE A 131 1.36 -3.10 -1.33
CA ILE A 131 0.79 -2.89 0.00
C ILE A 131 0.07 -1.53 0.02
N ASP A 132 -1.19 -1.55 0.42
CA ASP A 132 -2.05 -0.37 0.63
C ASP A 132 -2.18 0.55 -0.60
N GLY A 133 -1.87 0.04 -1.81
CA GLY A 133 -1.89 0.82 -3.05
C GLY A 133 -0.85 1.94 -3.10
N GLU A 134 0.18 1.88 -2.25
CA GLU A 134 1.23 2.90 -2.17
C GLU A 134 2.65 2.34 -2.10
N THR A 135 2.85 1.13 -1.60
CA THR A 135 4.17 0.51 -1.48
C THR A 135 4.30 -0.67 -2.43
N VAL A 136 5.38 -0.69 -3.21
CA VAL A 136 5.76 -1.81 -4.08
C VAL A 136 7.04 -2.42 -3.54
N ILE A 137 7.04 -3.73 -3.35
CA ILE A 137 8.22 -4.53 -3.04
C ILE A 137 8.50 -5.40 -4.25
N THR A 138 9.72 -5.32 -4.79
CA THR A 138 10.12 -6.09 -5.98
C THR A 138 11.64 -6.30 -6.03
N GLY A 139 12.13 -7.09 -6.98
CA GLY A 139 13.55 -7.37 -7.17
C GLY A 139 13.80 -8.77 -7.70
N SER A 140 15.02 -9.26 -7.54
CA SER A 140 15.36 -10.65 -7.86
C SER A 140 15.01 -11.62 -6.72
N PHE A 141 14.76 -11.09 -5.50
CA PHE A 141 14.56 -11.84 -4.27
C PHE A 141 13.31 -12.71 -4.31
N ASN A 142 13.45 -14.02 -4.50
CA ASN A 142 12.35 -14.96 -4.29
C ASN A 142 11.97 -15.01 -2.80
N PHE A 143 10.70 -15.26 -2.52
CA PHE A 143 10.22 -15.32 -1.13
C PHE A 143 10.57 -16.67 -0.51
N THR A 144 11.88 -16.94 -0.39
CA THR A 144 12.43 -18.21 0.06
C THR A 144 13.55 -18.02 1.10
N THR A 145 13.79 -19.04 1.92
CA THR A 145 14.93 -19.06 2.85
C THR A 145 16.28 -19.00 2.11
N ALA A 146 16.39 -19.64 0.94
CA ALA A 146 17.61 -19.61 0.13
C ALA A 146 17.94 -18.20 -0.37
N ALA A 147 16.93 -17.42 -0.79
CA ALA A 147 17.10 -16.02 -1.18
C ALA A 147 17.70 -15.18 -0.05
N GLU A 148 17.27 -15.37 1.21
CA GLU A 148 17.81 -14.63 2.35
C GLU A 148 19.22 -15.06 2.74
N ARG A 149 19.52 -16.38 2.71
CA ARG A 149 20.69 -16.93 3.40
C ARG A 149 21.83 -17.35 2.48
N GLN A 150 21.56 -17.56 1.19
CA GLN A 150 22.50 -18.24 0.30
C GLN A 150 22.73 -17.50 -1.02
N ASN A 151 21.66 -16.90 -1.59
CA ASN A 151 21.74 -16.28 -2.90
C ASN A 151 22.19 -14.81 -2.80
N ALA A 152 22.83 -14.33 -3.86
CA ALA A 152 23.04 -12.92 -4.09
C ALA A 152 21.80 -12.34 -4.78
N GLU A 153 20.96 -11.64 -4.02
CA GLU A 153 19.70 -11.06 -4.51
C GLU A 153 19.60 -9.58 -4.14
N ASN A 154 18.63 -8.90 -4.75
CA ASN A 154 18.20 -7.57 -4.32
C ASN A 154 16.69 -7.56 -4.04
N LEU A 155 16.30 -6.76 -3.05
CA LEU A 155 14.93 -6.42 -2.70
C LEU A 155 14.81 -4.90 -2.65
N LEU A 156 13.91 -4.35 -3.45
CA LEU A 156 13.61 -2.91 -3.49
C LEU A 156 12.22 -2.69 -2.87
N VAL A 157 12.14 -1.78 -1.92
CA VAL A 157 10.89 -1.30 -1.30
C VAL A 157 10.71 0.14 -1.75
N VAL A 158 9.66 0.42 -2.52
CA VAL A 158 9.37 1.75 -3.07
C VAL A 158 8.01 2.21 -2.58
N ARG A 159 7.95 3.36 -1.94
CA ARG A 159 6.69 4.02 -1.62
C ARG A 159 6.41 5.07 -2.68
N ASP A 160 5.49 4.76 -3.58
CA ASP A 160 5.06 5.60 -4.69
C ASP A 160 3.68 5.12 -5.18
N ARG A 161 2.66 5.95 -5.02
CA ARG A 161 1.28 5.60 -5.41
C ARG A 161 1.10 5.43 -6.92
N ALA A 162 1.82 6.20 -7.73
CA ALA A 162 1.73 6.11 -9.18
C ALA A 162 2.36 4.80 -9.69
N LEU A 163 3.50 4.42 -9.13
CA LEU A 163 4.12 3.13 -9.39
C LEU A 163 3.22 1.98 -8.91
N ALA A 164 2.71 2.06 -7.69
CA ALA A 164 1.83 1.04 -7.13
C ALA A 164 0.58 0.81 -7.99
N ALA A 165 -0.04 1.87 -8.51
CA ALA A 165 -1.19 1.77 -9.40
C ALA A 165 -0.88 0.94 -10.66
N ARG A 166 0.30 1.10 -11.26
CA ARG A 166 0.74 0.30 -12.42
C ARG A 166 0.94 -1.18 -12.08
N TYR A 167 1.50 -1.46 -10.89
CA TYR A 167 1.65 -2.85 -10.44
C TYR A 167 0.31 -3.49 -10.09
N VAL A 168 -0.65 -2.74 -9.53
CA VAL A 168 -2.02 -3.22 -9.30
C VAL A 168 -2.71 -3.57 -10.61
N GLU A 169 -2.58 -2.74 -11.64
CA GLU A 169 -3.13 -3.02 -12.97
C GLU A 169 -2.53 -4.32 -13.57
N ASN A 170 -1.21 -4.48 -13.51
CA ASN A 170 -0.53 -5.70 -13.94
C ASN A 170 -0.99 -6.91 -13.12
N TRP A 171 -1.09 -6.79 -11.79
CA TRP A 171 -1.59 -7.85 -10.92
C TRP A 171 -3.01 -8.30 -11.32
N ARG A 172 -3.91 -7.34 -11.59
CA ARG A 172 -5.28 -7.65 -12.05
C ARG A 172 -5.31 -8.39 -13.39
N THR A 173 -4.42 -8.02 -14.30
CA THR A 173 -4.25 -8.73 -15.59
C THR A 173 -3.90 -10.19 -15.37
N HIS A 174 -2.96 -10.47 -14.46
CA HIS A 174 -2.60 -11.85 -14.12
C HIS A 174 -3.73 -12.58 -13.37
N ALA A 175 -4.42 -11.91 -12.45
CA ALA A 175 -5.54 -12.49 -11.74
C ALA A 175 -6.69 -12.93 -12.67
N ALA A 176 -6.94 -12.16 -13.74
CA ALA A 176 -8.03 -12.42 -14.68
C ALA A 176 -7.89 -13.75 -15.46
N HIS A 177 -6.67 -14.24 -15.65
CA HIS A 177 -6.43 -15.53 -16.34
C HIS A 177 -5.93 -16.63 -15.39
N SER A 178 -5.81 -16.36 -14.11
CA SER A 178 -5.39 -17.33 -13.10
C SER A 178 -6.57 -18.15 -12.58
N SER A 179 -6.29 -19.38 -12.17
CA SER A 179 -7.29 -20.29 -11.59
C SER A 179 -7.25 -20.29 -10.06
N ARG A 180 -8.40 -20.48 -9.41
CA ARG A 180 -8.47 -20.58 -7.95
C ARG A 180 -7.73 -21.81 -7.44
N TYR A 181 -7.07 -21.67 -6.29
CA TYR A 181 -6.41 -22.74 -5.56
C TYR A 181 -6.91 -22.80 -4.11
N ALA A 182 -7.38 -23.95 -3.70
CA ALA A 182 -7.95 -24.16 -2.37
C ALA A 182 -7.00 -24.92 -1.38
N GLY A 183 -5.80 -25.25 -1.84
CA GLY A 183 -4.88 -26.13 -1.11
C GLY A 183 -5.11 -27.62 -1.43
N ARG A 184 -4.23 -28.45 -0.96
CA ARG A 184 -4.29 -29.95 -1.06
C ARG A 184 -4.60 -30.55 0.28
#